data_34f669cefc7ff078525f6ed066a632d5
#
_entry.id   34f669cefc7ff078525f6ed066a632d5
#
_cell.length_a   1.000
_cell.length_b   1.000
_cell.length_c   1.000
_cell.angle_alpha   90.00
_cell.angle_beta   90.00
_cell.angle_gamma   90.00
#
_symmetry.space_group_name_H-M   'P 1'
#
loop_
_entity.id
_entity.type
_entity.pdbx_description
1 polymer ?
#
loop_
_entity_poly.entity_id
_entity_poly.type
_entity_poly.pdbx_seq_one_letter_code
_entity_poly.pdbx_strand_id
1 'polypeptide(L)'
;MSSILKYAGKYRRHIFTALALISISVPIGVVPYFLISSLIGGYINETAVMADVVRTSALILICFTVKYILYGEGLNLSHEGAFGTLYNMRVKLADNLMHQPLGEVADGGTGKYKKSFVEEIGRIELMLAHMLPEGIPNLVMPFIVLAVIFVTDWRMGLLSLASLPFGIIGMGLMMKSGVKKMPLYYEAGARLNNAVVEYISGMEVIKIFGQTTSSFKKYSDTVENYKTFTLDWFKESWRSMSLVYAGMPCTVLLTLPVGAIMYYNGNLDLNTWIFVLMLDLSMSGPLTR
;
A
#
# COMPACT_ATOMS: atom_id res chain seq x y z
N MET A 1 -6.06 10.00 13.41
CA MET A 1 -5.96 10.93 12.27
C MET A 1 -6.30 12.38 12.63
N SER A 2 -7.44 12.67 13.26
CA SER A 2 -7.81 14.04 13.67
C SER A 2 -6.77 14.73 14.55
N SER A 3 -6.12 14.00 15.46
CA SER A 3 -5.09 14.54 16.36
C SER A 3 -3.80 14.94 15.63
N ILE A 4 -3.40 14.19 14.59
CA ILE A 4 -2.20 14.49 13.80
C ILE A 4 -2.43 15.71 12.92
N LEU A 5 -3.61 15.82 12.31
CA LEU A 5 -4.00 16.96 11.47
C LEU A 5 -4.04 18.30 12.23
N LYS A 6 -4.14 18.29 13.58
CA LYS A 6 -4.00 19.49 14.39
C LYS A 6 -2.57 20.09 14.32
N TYR A 7 -1.57 19.23 14.18
CA TYR A 7 -0.16 19.66 14.05
C TYR A 7 0.21 20.07 12.63
N ALA A 8 -0.58 19.73 11.64
CA ALA A 8 -0.32 20.10 10.24
C ALA A 8 -0.35 21.63 10.02
N GLY A 9 -1.16 22.38 10.78
CA GLY A 9 -1.24 23.84 10.66
C GLY A 9 -1.51 24.27 9.21
N LYS A 10 -0.64 25.13 8.67
CA LYS A 10 -0.71 25.60 7.27
C LYS A 10 -0.54 24.48 6.23
N TYR A 11 0.17 23.41 6.58
CA TYR A 11 0.43 22.27 5.70
C TYR A 11 -0.78 21.36 5.50
N ARG A 12 -1.85 21.57 6.26
CA ARG A 12 -3.11 20.84 6.06
C ARG A 12 -3.66 21.01 4.63
N ARG A 13 -3.50 22.19 4.04
CA ARG A 13 -3.92 22.44 2.65
C ARG A 13 -3.14 21.56 1.68
N HIS A 14 -1.83 21.39 1.85
CA HIS A 14 -0.99 20.55 1.00
C HIS A 14 -1.47 19.08 1.02
N ILE A 15 -1.78 18.55 2.21
CA ILE A 15 -2.30 17.18 2.37
C ILE A 15 -3.63 17.00 1.63
N PHE A 16 -4.58 17.94 1.76
CA PHE A 16 -5.88 17.81 1.09
C PHE A 16 -5.78 18.05 -0.42
N THR A 17 -4.94 18.99 -0.88
CA THR A 17 -4.72 19.19 -2.32
C THR A 17 -4.01 17.99 -2.94
N ALA A 18 -3.05 17.39 -2.25
CA ALA A 18 -2.42 16.13 -2.66
C ALA A 18 -3.45 15.02 -2.86
N LEU A 19 -4.32 14.79 -1.86
CA LEU A 19 -5.41 13.82 -1.95
C LEU A 19 -6.34 14.10 -3.15
N ALA A 20 -6.71 15.37 -3.36
CA ALA A 20 -7.58 15.76 -4.48
C ALA A 20 -6.92 15.48 -5.83
N LEU A 21 -5.66 15.91 -6.03
CA LEU A 21 -4.93 15.72 -7.30
C LEU A 21 -4.74 14.22 -7.62
N ILE A 22 -4.31 13.44 -6.65
CA ILE A 22 -4.11 12.00 -6.83
C ILE A 22 -5.46 11.31 -7.08
N SER A 23 -6.52 11.66 -6.35
CA SER A 23 -7.86 11.10 -6.58
C SER A 23 -8.44 11.44 -7.96
N ILE A 24 -8.19 12.66 -8.47
CA ILE A 24 -8.60 13.05 -9.84
C ILE A 24 -7.79 12.30 -10.90
N SER A 25 -6.51 11.99 -10.63
CA SER A 25 -5.66 11.23 -11.57
C SER A 25 -6.17 9.82 -11.84
N VAL A 26 -6.91 9.22 -10.89
CA VAL A 26 -7.42 7.83 -10.99
C VAL A 26 -8.42 7.64 -12.13
N PRO A 27 -9.56 8.36 -12.20
CA PRO A 27 -10.51 8.19 -13.28
C PRO A 27 -9.92 8.56 -14.66
N ILE A 28 -8.97 9.51 -14.71
CA ILE A 28 -8.24 9.83 -15.97
C ILE A 28 -7.51 8.59 -16.48
N GLY A 29 -6.98 7.74 -15.57
CA GLY A 29 -6.33 6.49 -15.93
C GLY A 29 -7.27 5.43 -16.52
N VAL A 30 -8.59 5.58 -16.37
CA VAL A 30 -9.59 4.67 -16.95
C VAL A 30 -9.97 5.08 -18.38
N VAL A 31 -9.87 6.38 -18.71
CA VAL A 31 -10.25 6.91 -20.04
C VAL A 31 -9.56 6.19 -21.20
N PRO A 32 -8.25 5.86 -21.15
CA PRO A 32 -7.58 5.10 -22.21
C PRO A 32 -8.27 3.79 -22.59
N TYR A 33 -8.87 3.07 -21.65
CA TYR A 33 -9.57 1.82 -21.92
C TYR A 33 -10.82 2.03 -22.79
N PHE A 34 -11.57 3.11 -22.58
CA PHE A 34 -12.68 3.51 -23.44
C PHE A 34 -12.21 3.88 -24.85
N LEU A 35 -11.10 4.61 -24.95
CA LEU A 35 -10.53 5.00 -26.24
C LEU A 35 -10.06 3.78 -27.03
N ILE A 36 -9.39 2.84 -26.39
CA ILE A 36 -8.95 1.58 -27.02
C ILE A 36 -10.15 0.73 -27.43
N SER A 37 -11.16 0.59 -26.55
CA SER A 37 -12.39 -0.15 -26.86
C SER A 37 -13.12 0.43 -28.06
N SER A 38 -13.25 1.76 -28.12
CA SER A 38 -13.86 2.45 -29.28
C SER A 38 -13.10 2.18 -30.58
N LEU A 39 -11.74 2.18 -30.54
CA LEU A 39 -10.92 1.89 -31.69
C LEU A 39 -11.07 0.41 -32.12
N ILE A 40 -11.06 -0.53 -31.18
CA ILE A 40 -11.27 -1.95 -31.44
C ILE A 40 -12.64 -2.19 -32.07
N GLY A 41 -13.70 -1.55 -31.52
CA GLY A 41 -15.05 -1.62 -32.09
C GLY A 41 -15.12 -1.10 -33.52
N GLY A 42 -14.41 0.00 -33.81
CA GLY A 42 -14.27 0.51 -35.17
C GLY A 42 -13.58 -0.48 -36.14
N TYR A 43 -12.56 -1.21 -35.67
CA TYR A 43 -11.92 -2.26 -36.48
C TYR A 43 -12.82 -3.47 -36.68
N ILE A 44 -13.52 -3.91 -35.67
CA ILE A 44 -14.46 -5.04 -35.76
C ILE A 44 -15.57 -4.74 -36.80
N ASN A 45 -16.05 -3.49 -36.83
CA ASN A 45 -17.10 -3.03 -37.72
C ASN A 45 -16.58 -2.53 -39.09
N GLU A 46 -15.28 -2.65 -39.36
CA GLU A 46 -14.62 -2.21 -40.61
C GLU A 46 -14.77 -0.67 -40.87
N THR A 47 -15.01 0.12 -39.84
CA THR A 47 -15.20 1.58 -39.94
C THR A 47 -13.96 2.38 -39.59
N ALA A 48 -12.98 1.75 -38.91
CA ALA A 48 -11.77 2.43 -38.44
C ALA A 48 -10.80 2.73 -39.59
N VAL A 49 -10.28 3.95 -39.59
CA VAL A 49 -9.25 4.39 -40.54
C VAL A 49 -7.94 4.71 -39.81
N MET A 50 -6.82 4.83 -40.53
CA MET A 50 -5.51 5.14 -39.93
C MET A 50 -5.53 6.45 -39.12
N ALA A 51 -6.33 7.43 -39.52
CA ALA A 51 -6.50 8.67 -38.78
C ALA A 51 -7.06 8.47 -37.36
N ASP A 52 -7.95 7.48 -37.18
CA ASP A 52 -8.51 7.14 -35.86
C ASP A 52 -7.44 6.54 -34.95
N VAL A 53 -6.54 5.72 -35.50
CA VAL A 53 -5.39 5.19 -34.75
C VAL A 53 -4.51 6.31 -34.23
N VAL A 54 -4.11 7.22 -35.10
CA VAL A 54 -3.25 8.36 -34.74
C VAL A 54 -3.93 9.25 -33.69
N ARG A 55 -5.21 9.59 -33.91
CA ARG A 55 -6.01 10.39 -32.97
C ARG A 55 -6.13 9.73 -31.61
N THR A 56 -6.50 8.46 -31.58
CA THR A 56 -6.66 7.69 -30.33
C THR A 56 -5.34 7.57 -29.58
N SER A 57 -4.25 7.27 -30.27
CA SER A 57 -2.90 7.20 -29.70
C SER A 57 -2.47 8.55 -29.08
N ALA A 58 -2.73 9.66 -29.78
CA ALA A 58 -2.45 10.99 -29.25
C ALA A 58 -3.28 11.31 -28.01
N LEU A 59 -4.58 10.97 -28.00
CA LEU A 59 -5.44 11.16 -26.83
C LEU A 59 -5.00 10.31 -25.63
N ILE A 60 -4.61 9.06 -25.86
CA ILE A 60 -4.08 8.18 -24.80
C ILE A 60 -2.80 8.78 -24.20
N LEU A 61 -1.88 9.27 -25.04
CA LEU A 61 -0.65 9.92 -24.59
C LEU A 61 -0.97 11.15 -23.73
N ILE A 62 -1.93 11.99 -24.15
CA ILE A 62 -2.38 13.15 -23.37
C ILE A 62 -2.97 12.69 -22.04
N CYS A 63 -3.85 11.68 -22.01
CA CYS A 63 -4.43 11.16 -20.76
C CYS A 63 -3.37 10.70 -19.78
N PHE A 64 -2.37 9.92 -20.25
CA PHE A 64 -1.29 9.46 -19.38
C PHE A 64 -0.40 10.63 -18.93
N THR A 65 -0.09 11.57 -19.79
CA THR A 65 0.69 12.76 -19.42
C THR A 65 -0.01 13.55 -18.32
N VAL A 66 -1.30 13.86 -18.49
CA VAL A 66 -2.09 14.58 -17.49
C VAL A 66 -2.18 13.78 -16.19
N LYS A 67 -2.47 12.47 -16.28
CA LYS A 67 -2.51 11.59 -15.11
C LYS A 67 -1.22 11.64 -14.31
N TYR A 68 -0.06 11.49 -14.97
CA TYR A 68 1.22 11.43 -14.27
C TYR A 68 1.68 12.79 -13.75
N ILE A 69 1.31 13.89 -14.40
CA ILE A 69 1.54 15.24 -13.86
C ILE A 69 0.71 15.44 -12.59
N LEU A 70 -0.59 15.14 -12.61
CA LEU A 70 -1.46 15.28 -11.44
C LEU A 70 -1.01 14.38 -10.28
N TYR A 71 -0.62 13.14 -10.59
CA TYR A 71 -0.13 12.20 -9.60
C TYR A 71 1.21 12.66 -8.98
N GLY A 72 2.16 13.11 -9.81
CA GLY A 72 3.47 13.58 -9.36
C GLY A 72 3.39 14.83 -8.51
N GLU A 73 2.61 15.84 -8.94
CA GLU A 73 2.37 17.05 -8.14
C GLU A 73 1.62 16.73 -6.84
N GLY A 74 0.66 15.82 -6.89
CA GLY A 74 -0.02 15.34 -5.70
C GLY A 74 0.94 14.67 -4.71
N LEU A 75 1.87 13.85 -5.19
CA LEU A 75 2.87 13.20 -4.36
C LEU A 75 3.86 14.21 -3.76
N ASN A 76 4.32 15.18 -4.55
CA ASN A 76 5.17 16.27 -4.09
C ASN A 76 4.52 17.06 -2.93
N LEU A 77 3.27 17.50 -3.12
CA LEU A 77 2.51 18.20 -2.08
C LEU A 77 2.26 17.33 -0.84
N SER A 78 2.12 16.02 -1.02
CA SER A 78 1.97 15.08 0.09
C SER A 78 3.21 15.02 0.96
N HIS A 79 4.40 14.94 0.36
CA HIS A 79 5.67 14.99 1.07
C HIS A 79 5.89 16.33 1.77
N GLU A 80 5.62 17.46 1.09
CA GLU A 80 5.69 18.78 1.75
C GLU A 80 4.75 18.88 2.95
N GLY A 81 3.52 18.39 2.80
CA GLY A 81 2.54 18.31 3.87
C GLY A 81 2.98 17.45 5.05
N ALA A 82 3.56 16.28 4.75
CA ALA A 82 4.09 15.37 5.75
C ALA A 82 5.28 15.99 6.50
N PHE A 83 6.34 16.39 5.80
CA PHE A 83 7.54 16.96 6.45
C PHE A 83 7.24 18.24 7.23
N GLY A 84 6.36 19.10 6.71
CA GLY A 84 5.92 20.28 7.43
C GLY A 84 5.15 19.94 8.72
N THR A 85 4.34 18.89 8.70
CA THR A 85 3.65 18.39 9.90
C THR A 85 4.63 17.82 10.92
N LEU A 86 5.60 17.01 10.48
CA LEU A 86 6.65 16.45 11.32
C LEU A 86 7.51 17.54 11.96
N TYR A 87 7.84 18.59 11.21
CA TYR A 87 8.54 19.75 11.73
C TYR A 87 7.76 20.40 12.89
N ASN A 88 6.48 20.71 12.66
CA ASN A 88 5.63 21.31 13.69
C ASN A 88 5.52 20.43 14.95
N MET A 89 5.43 19.10 14.77
CA MET A 89 5.39 18.16 15.89
C MET A 89 6.70 18.16 16.69
N ARG A 90 7.86 18.18 16.01
CA ARG A 90 9.18 18.26 16.68
C ARG A 90 9.34 19.55 17.44
N VAL A 91 8.98 20.68 16.83
CA VAL A 91 9.01 22.00 17.50
C VAL A 91 8.13 22.01 18.76
N LYS A 92 6.89 21.49 18.63
CA LYS A 92 5.97 21.44 19.78
C LYS A 92 6.44 20.48 20.87
N LEU A 93 7.05 19.36 20.50
CA LEU A 93 7.64 18.43 21.48
C LEU A 93 8.83 19.09 22.21
N ALA A 94 9.70 19.80 21.50
CA ALA A 94 10.81 20.53 22.09
C ALA A 94 10.30 21.64 23.05
N ASP A 95 9.32 22.42 22.61
CA ASP A 95 8.69 23.45 23.44
C ASP A 95 8.09 22.86 24.71
N ASN A 96 7.36 21.77 24.62
CA ASN A 96 6.80 21.07 25.78
C ASN A 96 7.89 20.58 26.75
N LEU A 97 9.01 20.05 26.23
CA LEU A 97 10.13 19.60 27.08
C LEU A 97 10.79 20.74 27.84
N MET A 98 10.92 21.92 27.21
CA MET A 98 11.49 23.09 27.90
C MET A 98 10.64 23.60 29.07
N HIS A 99 9.34 23.29 29.08
CA HIS A 99 8.42 23.69 30.14
C HIS A 99 8.20 22.61 31.20
N GLN A 100 8.80 21.40 31.03
CA GLN A 100 8.71 20.33 32.05
C GLN A 100 9.73 20.53 33.18
N PRO A 101 9.42 20.09 34.42
CA PRO A 101 10.38 20.05 35.49
C PRO A 101 11.63 19.24 35.15
N LEU A 102 12.82 19.75 35.53
CA LEU A 102 14.09 19.11 35.19
C LEU A 102 14.17 17.64 35.66
N GLY A 103 13.57 17.31 36.81
CA GLY A 103 13.53 15.94 37.34
C GLY A 103 12.80 14.99 36.41
N GLU A 104 11.62 15.38 35.90
CA GLU A 104 10.85 14.56 34.97
C GLU A 104 11.61 14.32 33.64
N VAL A 105 12.32 15.36 33.16
CA VAL A 105 13.13 15.24 31.94
C VAL A 105 14.32 14.31 32.17
N ALA A 106 14.97 14.40 33.32
CA ALA A 106 16.10 13.54 33.69
C ALA A 106 15.66 12.06 33.86
N ASP A 107 14.55 11.82 34.55
CA ASP A 107 13.99 10.50 34.78
C ASP A 107 13.52 9.83 33.47
N GLY A 108 13.06 10.62 32.52
CA GLY A 108 12.68 10.13 31.20
C GLY A 108 13.82 9.54 30.38
N GLY A 109 15.04 9.98 30.65
CA GLY A 109 16.26 9.52 29.97
C GLY A 109 16.39 9.98 28.51
N THR A 110 17.61 10.25 28.07
CA THR A 110 17.90 10.74 26.71
C THR A 110 17.41 9.78 25.61
N GLY A 111 17.45 8.47 25.85
CA GLY A 111 17.03 7.45 24.90
C GLY A 111 15.54 7.52 24.55
N LYS A 112 14.68 7.78 25.55
CA LYS A 112 13.23 7.92 25.34
C LYS A 112 12.91 9.13 24.44
N TYR A 113 13.51 10.27 24.73
CA TYR A 113 13.29 11.49 23.95
C TYR A 113 13.85 11.37 22.54
N LYS A 114 15.07 10.81 22.37
CA LYS A 114 15.64 10.51 21.06
C LYS A 114 14.69 9.65 20.23
N LYS A 115 14.14 8.60 20.83
CA LYS A 115 13.17 7.71 20.17
C LYS A 115 11.93 8.48 19.70
N SER A 116 11.34 9.33 20.54
CA SER A 116 10.17 10.12 20.19
C SER A 116 10.45 11.14 19.08
N PHE A 117 11.57 11.87 19.16
CA PHE A 117 11.94 12.87 18.14
C PHE A 117 12.27 12.28 16.77
N VAL A 118 12.94 11.13 16.75
CA VAL A 118 13.48 10.55 15.52
C VAL A 118 12.56 9.46 14.97
N GLU A 119 12.24 8.46 15.80
CA GLU A 119 11.56 7.26 15.31
C GLU A 119 10.03 7.41 15.29
N GLU A 120 9.43 7.83 16.42
CA GLU A 120 7.96 7.86 16.54
C GLU A 120 7.35 8.94 15.64
N ILE A 121 7.92 10.16 15.66
CA ILE A 121 7.48 11.22 14.76
C ILE A 121 7.80 10.84 13.31
N GLY A 122 8.97 10.23 13.03
CA GLY A 122 9.36 9.81 11.68
C GLY A 122 8.39 8.80 11.06
N ARG A 123 7.80 7.89 11.85
CA ARG A 123 6.82 6.92 11.35
C ARG A 123 5.54 7.56 10.80
N ILE A 124 5.22 8.78 11.22
CA ILE A 124 4.05 9.52 10.76
C ILE A 124 4.21 9.93 9.30
N GLU A 125 5.44 10.10 8.81
CA GLU A 125 5.73 10.37 7.40
C GLU A 125 5.10 9.32 6.50
N LEU A 126 5.36 8.04 6.76
CA LEU A 126 4.83 6.94 5.95
C LEU A 126 3.31 7.02 5.81
N MET A 127 2.62 7.38 6.90
CA MET A 127 1.17 7.50 6.90
C MET A 127 0.69 8.71 6.08
N LEU A 128 1.31 9.88 6.24
CA LEU A 128 0.87 11.12 5.61
C LEU A 128 1.33 11.24 4.16
N ALA A 129 2.56 10.79 3.85
CA ALA A 129 3.15 10.92 2.52
C ALA A 129 2.73 9.78 1.57
N HIS A 130 2.43 8.59 2.08
CA HIS A 130 2.17 7.40 1.25
C HIS A 130 0.82 6.74 1.54
N MET A 131 0.55 6.30 2.79
CA MET A 131 -0.66 5.52 3.07
C MET A 131 -1.96 6.27 2.76
N LEU A 132 -2.03 7.57 3.03
CA LEU A 132 -3.22 8.37 2.75
C LEU A 132 -3.36 8.70 1.26
N PRO A 133 -2.36 9.34 0.60
CA PRO A 133 -2.51 9.78 -0.78
C PRO A 133 -2.52 8.62 -1.79
N GLU A 134 -1.85 7.51 -1.50
CA GLU A 134 -1.85 6.35 -2.39
C GLU A 134 -2.92 5.32 -2.02
N GLY A 135 -3.19 5.12 -0.74
CA GLY A 135 -4.14 4.12 -0.27
C GLY A 135 -5.59 4.45 -0.65
N ILE A 136 -6.02 5.71 -0.52
CA ILE A 136 -7.39 6.10 -0.87
C ILE A 136 -7.67 5.90 -2.36
N PRO A 137 -6.85 6.39 -3.30
CA PRO A 137 -7.04 6.12 -4.73
C PRO A 137 -7.01 4.63 -5.08
N ASN A 138 -6.09 3.86 -4.50
CA ASN A 138 -6.01 2.41 -4.74
C ASN A 138 -7.26 1.67 -4.22
N LEU A 139 -7.87 2.16 -3.15
CA LEU A 139 -9.14 1.62 -2.66
C LEU A 139 -10.31 2.02 -3.58
N VAL A 140 -10.35 3.25 -4.07
CA VAL A 140 -11.46 3.79 -4.87
C VAL A 140 -11.45 3.26 -6.31
N MET A 141 -10.26 3.05 -6.90
CA MET A 141 -10.10 2.62 -8.29
C MET A 141 -10.89 1.33 -8.63
N PRO A 142 -10.82 0.23 -7.85
CA PRO A 142 -11.62 -0.97 -8.14
C PRO A 142 -13.12 -0.72 -8.17
N PHE A 143 -13.63 0.16 -7.29
CA PHE A 143 -15.06 0.50 -7.28
C PHE A 143 -15.47 1.29 -8.52
N ILE A 144 -14.64 2.22 -8.99
CA ILE A 144 -14.89 2.97 -10.24
C ILE A 144 -14.92 1.98 -11.40
N VAL A 145 -13.93 1.10 -11.51
CA VAL A 145 -13.84 0.12 -12.61
C VAL A 145 -15.01 -0.85 -12.57
N LEU A 146 -15.34 -1.40 -11.40
CA LEU A 146 -16.50 -2.27 -11.24
C LEU A 146 -17.80 -1.56 -11.63
N ALA A 147 -18.00 -0.31 -11.22
CA ALA A 147 -19.17 0.46 -11.61
C ALA A 147 -19.26 0.60 -13.14
N VAL A 148 -18.15 0.87 -13.81
CA VAL A 148 -18.10 0.92 -15.28
C VAL A 148 -18.46 -0.44 -15.89
N ILE A 149 -17.91 -1.55 -15.38
CA ILE A 149 -18.22 -2.90 -15.88
C ILE A 149 -19.70 -3.22 -15.67
N PHE A 150 -20.26 -2.92 -14.50
CA PHE A 150 -21.70 -3.15 -14.23
C PHE A 150 -22.64 -2.33 -15.13
N VAL A 151 -22.26 -1.10 -15.47
CA VAL A 151 -23.03 -0.26 -16.42
C VAL A 151 -22.90 -0.80 -17.84
N THR A 152 -21.77 -1.39 -18.20
CA THR A 152 -21.53 -1.98 -19.54
C THR A 152 -22.27 -3.30 -19.71
N ASP A 153 -22.06 -4.25 -18.81
CA ASP A 153 -22.82 -5.52 -18.72
C ASP A 153 -22.80 -6.02 -17.27
N TRP A 154 -23.99 -6.06 -16.65
CA TRP A 154 -24.13 -6.47 -15.25
C TRP A 154 -23.68 -7.91 -14.97
N ARG A 155 -23.80 -8.81 -15.95
CA ARG A 155 -23.39 -10.22 -15.84
C ARG A 155 -21.88 -10.31 -15.77
N MET A 156 -21.19 -9.55 -16.62
CA MET A 156 -19.73 -9.44 -16.56
C MET A 156 -19.26 -8.81 -15.26
N GLY A 157 -19.99 -7.81 -14.73
CA GLY A 157 -19.73 -7.23 -13.41
C GLY A 157 -19.79 -8.25 -12.27
N LEU A 158 -20.77 -9.15 -12.28
CA LEU A 158 -20.85 -10.25 -11.31
C LEU A 158 -19.69 -11.24 -11.44
N LEU A 159 -19.25 -11.54 -12.68
CA LEU A 159 -18.13 -12.43 -12.93
C LEU A 159 -16.80 -11.80 -12.46
N SER A 160 -16.61 -10.49 -12.64
CA SER A 160 -15.43 -9.75 -12.15
C SER A 160 -15.33 -9.80 -10.62
N LEU A 161 -16.45 -9.85 -9.90
CA LEU A 161 -16.46 -9.99 -8.43
C LEU A 161 -16.00 -11.38 -7.95
N ALA A 162 -15.95 -12.38 -8.80
CA ALA A 162 -15.66 -13.76 -8.40
C ALA A 162 -14.24 -13.96 -7.82
N SER A 163 -13.31 -13.07 -8.08
CA SER A 163 -11.96 -13.09 -7.49
C SER A 163 -11.93 -12.60 -6.04
N LEU A 164 -12.84 -11.68 -5.64
CA LEU A 164 -12.84 -11.06 -4.32
C LEU A 164 -13.00 -12.05 -3.15
N PRO A 165 -13.88 -13.09 -3.23
CA PRO A 165 -13.99 -14.08 -2.16
C PRO A 165 -12.65 -14.74 -1.82
N PHE A 166 -11.80 -15.04 -2.81
CA PHE A 166 -10.47 -15.64 -2.56
C PHE A 166 -9.58 -14.69 -1.76
N GLY A 167 -9.57 -13.41 -2.11
CA GLY A 167 -8.85 -12.37 -1.37
C GLY A 167 -9.36 -12.20 0.06
N ILE A 168 -10.69 -12.12 0.24
CA ILE A 168 -11.32 -11.95 1.55
C ILE A 168 -11.04 -13.16 2.46
N ILE A 169 -11.18 -14.39 1.94
CA ILE A 169 -10.86 -15.61 2.67
C ILE A 169 -9.38 -15.64 3.05
N GLY A 170 -8.49 -15.36 2.09
CA GLY A 170 -7.05 -15.31 2.34
C GLY A 170 -6.68 -14.29 3.39
N MET A 171 -7.24 -13.08 3.33
CA MET A 171 -7.05 -12.03 4.33
C MET A 171 -7.56 -12.46 5.71
N GLY A 172 -8.74 -13.07 5.80
CA GLY A 172 -9.30 -13.59 7.05
C GLY A 172 -8.41 -14.65 7.70
N LEU A 173 -7.89 -15.58 6.90
CA LEU A 173 -6.95 -16.61 7.36
C LEU A 173 -5.62 -15.99 7.82
N MET A 174 -5.09 -15.02 7.08
CA MET A 174 -3.87 -14.30 7.44
C MET A 174 -4.03 -13.53 8.75
N MET A 175 -5.15 -12.82 8.93
CA MET A 175 -5.43 -12.08 10.16
C MET A 175 -5.58 -13.02 11.36
N LYS A 176 -6.25 -14.16 11.21
CA LYS A 176 -6.43 -15.14 12.29
C LYS A 176 -5.09 -15.68 12.81
N SER A 177 -4.15 -15.97 11.91
CA SER A 177 -2.80 -16.45 12.26
C SER A 177 -1.88 -15.29 12.69
N GLY A 178 -1.83 -14.22 11.91
CA GLY A 178 -0.92 -13.08 12.09
C GLY A 178 -1.19 -12.30 13.38
N VAL A 179 -2.43 -11.93 13.63
CA VAL A 179 -2.81 -11.15 14.83
C VAL A 179 -2.48 -11.91 16.12
N LYS A 180 -2.71 -13.24 16.14
CA LYS A 180 -2.41 -14.07 17.31
C LYS A 180 -0.92 -14.12 17.65
N LYS A 181 -0.03 -14.12 16.64
CA LYS A 181 1.42 -14.22 16.82
C LYS A 181 2.14 -12.85 16.88
N MET A 182 1.46 -11.78 16.55
CA MET A 182 2.02 -10.42 16.56
C MET A 182 2.64 -10.02 17.93
N PRO A 183 1.98 -10.23 19.08
CA PRO A 183 2.57 -9.93 20.38
C PRO A 183 3.86 -10.72 20.64
N LEU A 184 3.87 -12.02 20.29
CA LEU A 184 5.04 -12.89 20.44
C LEU A 184 6.21 -12.43 19.57
N TYR A 185 5.93 -11.92 18.37
CA TYR A 185 6.94 -11.34 17.50
C TYR A 185 7.58 -10.09 18.11
N TYR A 186 6.77 -9.17 18.65
CA TYR A 186 7.30 -8.00 19.34
C TYR A 186 8.09 -8.37 20.59
N GLU A 187 7.66 -9.37 21.34
CA GLU A 187 8.38 -9.85 22.51
C GLU A 187 9.73 -10.49 22.12
N ALA A 188 9.75 -11.32 21.07
CA ALA A 188 10.99 -11.90 20.55
C ALA A 188 11.95 -10.81 20.04
N GLY A 189 11.43 -9.77 19.36
CA GLY A 189 12.20 -8.60 18.94
C GLY A 189 12.77 -7.80 20.11
N ALA A 190 11.98 -7.62 21.18
CA ALA A 190 12.45 -6.95 22.40
C ALA A 190 13.57 -7.75 23.09
N ARG A 191 13.42 -9.09 23.20
CA ARG A 191 14.48 -9.97 23.74
C ARG A 191 15.77 -9.85 22.91
N LEU A 192 15.67 -9.86 21.57
CA LEU A 192 16.81 -9.68 20.69
C LEU A 192 17.48 -8.31 20.92
N ASN A 193 16.71 -7.25 20.97
CA ASN A 193 17.23 -5.89 21.20
C ASN A 193 17.97 -5.79 22.55
N ASN A 194 17.38 -6.36 23.61
CA ASN A 194 18.02 -6.41 24.94
C ASN A 194 19.33 -7.19 24.92
N ALA A 195 19.36 -8.35 24.23
CA ALA A 195 20.58 -9.16 24.10
C ALA A 195 21.69 -8.42 23.32
N VAL A 196 21.33 -7.65 22.27
CA VAL A 196 22.26 -6.80 21.53
C VAL A 196 22.86 -5.73 22.45
N VAL A 197 22.01 -5.01 23.19
CA VAL A 197 22.45 -3.95 24.11
C VAL A 197 23.34 -4.55 25.22
N GLU A 198 22.94 -5.65 25.84
CA GLU A 198 23.74 -6.35 26.87
C GLU A 198 25.11 -6.78 26.32
N TYR A 199 25.14 -7.37 25.12
CA TYR A 199 26.39 -7.85 24.49
C TYR A 199 27.33 -6.69 24.16
N ILE A 200 26.82 -5.58 23.60
CA ILE A 200 27.63 -4.41 23.25
C ILE A 200 28.13 -3.70 24.51
N SER A 201 27.24 -3.46 25.49
CA SER A 201 27.61 -2.76 26.73
C SER A 201 28.55 -3.58 27.61
N GLY A 202 28.44 -4.92 27.55
CA GLY A 202 29.30 -5.83 28.28
C GLY A 202 30.64 -6.14 27.56
N MET A 203 30.87 -5.64 26.36
CA MET A 203 32.02 -6.02 25.54
C MET A 203 33.37 -5.74 26.19
N GLU A 204 33.50 -4.65 26.93
CA GLU A 204 34.74 -4.32 27.67
C GLU A 204 35.05 -5.38 28.74
N VAL A 205 34.05 -5.71 29.54
CA VAL A 205 34.16 -6.74 30.59
C VAL A 205 34.44 -8.12 30.00
N ILE A 206 33.76 -8.49 28.91
CA ILE A 206 33.94 -9.73 28.19
C ILE A 206 35.41 -9.87 27.71
N LYS A 207 35.98 -8.79 27.15
CA LYS A 207 37.37 -8.75 26.67
C LYS A 207 38.40 -8.86 27.78
N ILE A 208 38.17 -8.15 28.90
CA ILE A 208 39.09 -8.13 30.06
C ILE A 208 39.15 -9.54 30.73
N PHE A 209 37.99 -10.19 30.92
CA PHE A 209 37.88 -11.45 31.64
C PHE A 209 37.91 -12.70 30.75
N GLY A 210 38.05 -12.55 29.44
CA GLY A 210 38.12 -13.66 28.49
C GLY A 210 36.84 -14.51 28.34
N GLN A 211 35.70 -14.03 28.82
CA GLN A 211 34.40 -14.72 28.78
C GLN A 211 33.71 -14.62 27.42
N THR A 212 34.50 -14.64 26.33
CA THR A 212 34.01 -14.41 24.98
C THR A 212 33.05 -15.49 24.49
N THR A 213 33.35 -16.77 24.79
CA THR A 213 32.57 -17.90 24.24
C THR A 213 31.18 -18.03 24.81
N SER A 214 30.99 -17.86 26.14
CA SER A 214 29.67 -17.97 26.78
C SER A 214 28.76 -16.81 26.47
N SER A 215 29.30 -15.59 26.47
CA SER A 215 28.53 -14.36 26.13
C SER A 215 28.14 -14.33 24.66
N PHE A 216 29.04 -14.75 23.76
CA PHE A 216 28.74 -14.87 22.34
C PHE A 216 27.66 -15.95 22.09
N LYS A 217 27.73 -17.09 22.79
CA LYS A 217 26.71 -18.15 22.67
C LYS A 217 25.33 -17.66 23.07
N LYS A 218 25.19 -16.97 24.22
CA LYS A 218 23.92 -16.39 24.67
C LYS A 218 23.30 -15.46 23.62
N TYR A 219 24.12 -14.58 23.06
CA TYR A 219 23.71 -13.66 21.98
C TYR A 219 23.30 -14.44 20.73
N SER A 220 24.15 -15.35 20.25
CA SER A 220 23.90 -16.16 19.06
C SER A 220 22.64 -17.00 19.19
N ASP A 221 22.39 -17.62 20.34
CA ASP A 221 21.19 -18.39 20.60
C ASP A 221 19.92 -17.51 20.55
N THR A 222 20.00 -16.26 21.04
CA THR A 222 18.88 -15.32 20.97
C THR A 222 18.59 -14.90 19.53
N VAL A 223 19.62 -14.65 18.72
CA VAL A 223 19.47 -14.34 17.29
C VAL A 223 18.84 -15.52 16.55
N GLU A 224 19.31 -16.75 16.81
CA GLU A 224 18.79 -17.96 16.16
C GLU A 224 17.32 -18.23 16.56
N ASN A 225 16.98 -18.04 17.82
CA ASN A 225 15.60 -18.17 18.29
C ASN A 225 14.66 -17.14 17.62
N TYR A 226 15.10 -15.89 17.50
CA TYR A 226 14.33 -14.84 16.79
C TYR A 226 14.14 -15.20 15.31
N LYS A 227 15.23 -15.62 14.64
CA LYS A 227 15.21 -16.07 13.24
C LYS A 227 14.23 -17.23 13.04
N THR A 228 14.34 -18.29 13.87
CA THR A 228 13.50 -19.48 13.77
C THR A 228 12.03 -19.14 13.99
N PHE A 229 11.71 -18.37 15.04
CA PHE A 229 10.35 -17.91 15.30
C PHE A 229 9.78 -17.10 14.13
N THR A 230 10.58 -16.16 13.59
CA THR A 230 10.15 -15.29 12.49
C THR A 230 9.89 -16.12 11.23
N LEU A 231 10.80 -17.03 10.87
CA LEU A 231 10.64 -17.90 9.71
C LEU A 231 9.41 -18.81 9.83
N ASP A 232 9.15 -19.39 10.99
CA ASP A 232 7.99 -20.24 11.22
C ASP A 232 6.68 -19.46 11.13
N TRP A 233 6.66 -18.24 11.65
CA TRP A 233 5.51 -17.35 11.50
C TRP A 233 5.27 -16.98 10.03
N PHE A 234 6.32 -16.64 9.29
CA PHE A 234 6.22 -16.36 7.85
C PHE A 234 5.76 -17.58 7.06
N LYS A 235 6.31 -18.78 7.31
CA LYS A 235 5.89 -20.02 6.62
C LYS A 235 4.41 -20.31 6.83
N GLU A 236 3.89 -20.10 8.03
CA GLU A 236 2.47 -20.28 8.33
C GLU A 236 1.59 -19.24 7.59
N SER A 237 2.08 -18.01 7.48
CA SER A 237 1.38 -16.91 6.80
C SER A 237 1.43 -17.01 5.28
N TRP A 238 2.45 -17.65 4.68
CA TRP A 238 2.65 -17.69 3.24
C TRP A 238 1.50 -18.31 2.46
N ARG A 239 0.89 -19.37 2.98
CA ARG A 239 -0.28 -20.01 2.33
C ARG A 239 -1.45 -19.04 2.18
N SER A 240 -1.75 -18.32 3.22
CA SER A 240 -2.81 -17.31 3.22
C SER A 240 -2.45 -16.10 2.36
N MET A 241 -1.19 -15.65 2.43
CA MET A 241 -0.65 -14.59 1.56
C MET A 241 -0.71 -14.99 0.08
N SER A 242 -0.34 -16.23 -0.25
CA SER A 242 -0.41 -16.71 -1.64
C SER A 242 -1.84 -16.69 -2.16
N LEU A 243 -2.84 -17.02 -1.34
CA LEU A 243 -4.24 -16.94 -1.72
C LEU A 243 -4.68 -15.49 -1.99
N VAL A 244 -4.22 -14.53 -1.19
CA VAL A 244 -4.49 -13.11 -1.40
C VAL A 244 -3.82 -12.61 -2.67
N TYR A 245 -2.50 -12.82 -2.80
CA TYR A 245 -1.72 -12.26 -3.92
C TYR A 245 -1.97 -12.96 -5.26
N ALA A 246 -2.40 -14.22 -5.27
CA ALA A 246 -2.77 -14.93 -6.50
C ALA A 246 -4.26 -14.78 -6.80
N GLY A 247 -5.13 -14.89 -5.80
CA GLY A 247 -6.57 -14.90 -5.98
C GLY A 247 -7.18 -13.53 -6.23
N MET A 248 -6.78 -12.53 -5.44
CA MET A 248 -7.38 -11.20 -5.49
C MET A 248 -7.16 -10.46 -6.83
N PRO A 249 -5.95 -10.48 -7.43
CA PRO A 249 -5.72 -9.84 -8.73
C PRO A 249 -6.19 -10.68 -9.92
N CYS A 250 -6.66 -11.92 -9.71
CA CYS A 250 -7.13 -12.80 -10.77
C CYS A 250 -8.56 -12.47 -11.21
N THR A 251 -8.82 -11.18 -11.50
CA THR A 251 -10.14 -10.65 -11.87
C THR A 251 -10.69 -11.25 -13.16
N VAL A 252 -9.79 -11.66 -14.08
CA VAL A 252 -10.16 -12.30 -15.35
C VAL A 252 -10.50 -13.79 -15.22
N LEU A 253 -10.46 -14.37 -14.02
CA LEU A 253 -10.61 -15.81 -13.78
C LEU A 253 -11.91 -16.38 -14.38
N LEU A 254 -13.03 -15.68 -14.22
CA LEU A 254 -14.32 -16.09 -14.78
C LEU A 254 -14.73 -15.24 -15.97
N THR A 255 -14.37 -13.99 -16.04
CA THR A 255 -14.73 -13.10 -17.15
C THR A 255 -14.13 -13.53 -18.47
N LEU A 256 -12.95 -14.16 -18.47
CA LEU A 256 -12.36 -14.70 -19.69
C LEU A 256 -13.12 -15.95 -20.20
N PRO A 257 -13.24 -17.07 -19.46
CA PRO A 257 -13.87 -18.28 -19.99
C PRO A 257 -15.39 -18.16 -20.15
N VAL A 258 -16.09 -17.57 -19.17
CA VAL A 258 -17.54 -17.41 -19.24
C VAL A 258 -17.93 -16.35 -20.27
N GLY A 259 -17.18 -15.25 -20.37
CA GLY A 259 -17.34 -14.23 -21.40
C GLY A 259 -17.16 -14.80 -22.81
N ALA A 260 -16.17 -15.70 -23.01
CA ALA A 260 -15.99 -16.42 -24.29
C ALA A 260 -17.22 -17.28 -24.65
N ILE A 261 -17.77 -18.00 -23.67
CA ILE A 261 -18.99 -18.82 -23.89
C ILE A 261 -20.19 -17.90 -24.22
N MET A 262 -20.33 -16.76 -23.51
CA MET A 262 -21.41 -15.79 -23.76
C MET A 262 -21.29 -15.19 -25.17
N TYR A 263 -20.07 -14.84 -25.59
CA TYR A 263 -19.80 -14.36 -26.95
C TYR A 263 -20.14 -15.44 -28.01
N TYR A 264 -19.65 -16.66 -27.81
CA TYR A 264 -19.94 -17.78 -28.75
C TYR A 264 -21.44 -18.03 -28.90
N ASN A 265 -22.22 -17.91 -27.84
CA ASN A 265 -23.67 -18.06 -27.84
C ASN A 265 -24.43 -16.81 -28.36
N GLY A 266 -23.74 -15.75 -28.81
CA GLY A 266 -24.35 -14.52 -29.29
C GLY A 266 -24.98 -13.63 -28.19
N ASN A 267 -24.69 -13.91 -26.92
CA ASN A 267 -25.25 -13.19 -25.77
C ASN A 267 -24.38 -12.02 -25.30
N LEU A 268 -23.19 -11.86 -25.85
CA LEU A 268 -22.24 -10.81 -25.52
C LEU A 268 -21.50 -10.37 -26.80
N ASP A 269 -21.35 -9.07 -26.98
CA ASP A 269 -20.57 -8.51 -28.07
C ASP A 269 -19.07 -8.64 -27.83
N LEU A 270 -18.27 -8.88 -28.90
CA LEU A 270 -16.83 -9.06 -28.80
C LEU A 270 -16.11 -7.82 -28.22
N ASN A 271 -16.52 -6.63 -28.65
CA ASN A 271 -15.92 -5.39 -28.17
C ASN A 271 -16.17 -5.20 -26.66
N THR A 272 -17.40 -5.46 -26.22
CA THR A 272 -17.79 -5.42 -24.81
C THR A 272 -16.98 -6.42 -23.98
N TRP A 273 -16.80 -7.65 -24.46
CA TRP A 273 -15.99 -8.65 -23.77
C TRP A 273 -14.54 -8.23 -23.64
N ILE A 274 -13.89 -7.77 -24.71
CA ILE A 274 -12.50 -7.29 -24.71
C ILE A 274 -12.38 -6.08 -23.77
N PHE A 275 -13.33 -5.16 -23.81
CA PHE A 275 -13.34 -3.97 -22.93
C PHE A 275 -13.37 -4.36 -21.46
N VAL A 276 -14.24 -5.28 -21.07
CA VAL A 276 -14.30 -5.77 -19.68
C VAL A 276 -13.01 -6.45 -19.27
N LEU A 277 -12.41 -7.30 -20.13
CA LEU A 277 -11.13 -7.93 -19.83
C LEU A 277 -10.00 -6.90 -19.58
N MET A 278 -9.95 -5.83 -20.38
CA MET A 278 -8.97 -4.76 -20.17
C MET A 278 -9.20 -4.04 -18.83
N LEU A 279 -10.46 -3.78 -18.47
CA LEU A 279 -10.82 -3.17 -17.20
C LEU A 279 -10.49 -4.07 -16.00
N ASP A 280 -10.79 -5.36 -16.09
CA ASP A 280 -10.46 -6.35 -15.08
C ASP A 280 -8.96 -6.41 -14.82
N LEU A 281 -8.14 -6.44 -15.86
CA LEU A 281 -6.68 -6.42 -15.73
C LEU A 281 -6.17 -5.13 -15.06
N SER A 282 -6.86 -4.01 -15.27
CA SER A 282 -6.50 -2.73 -14.65
C SER A 282 -6.68 -2.70 -13.13
N MET A 283 -7.56 -3.55 -12.58
CA MET A 283 -7.82 -3.64 -11.14
C MET A 283 -6.75 -4.44 -10.38
N SER A 284 -5.99 -5.29 -11.06
CA SER A 284 -5.04 -6.20 -10.39
C SER A 284 -3.96 -5.45 -9.57
N GLY A 285 -3.46 -4.33 -10.08
CA GLY A 285 -2.49 -3.47 -9.37
C GLY A 285 -3.04 -2.85 -8.09
N PRO A 286 -4.14 -2.07 -8.15
CA PRO A 286 -4.79 -1.49 -6.98
C PRO A 286 -5.22 -2.50 -5.92
N LEU A 287 -5.68 -3.70 -6.31
CA LEU A 287 -6.11 -4.73 -5.37
C LEU A 287 -4.96 -5.39 -4.59
N THR A 288 -3.72 -5.24 -5.03
CA THR A 288 -2.54 -5.85 -4.40
C THR A 288 -1.66 -4.85 -3.63
N ARG A 289 -1.94 -3.56 -3.72
CA ARG A 289 -1.24 -2.48 -3.01
C ARG A 289 -1.98 -2.07 -1.75
#